data_c922242e689448ac75b0ff268ebde4a2
#
_entry.id   c922242e689448ac75b0ff268ebde4a2
#
_cell.length_a   1.000
_cell.length_b   1.000
_cell.length_c   1.000
_cell.angle_alpha   90.00
_cell.angle_beta   90.00
_cell.angle_gamma   90.00
#
_symmetry.space_group_name_H-M   'P 1'
#
loop_
_entity.id
_entity.type
_entity.pdbx_description
1 polymer ?
#
loop_
_entity_poly.entity_id
_entity_poly.type
_entity_poly.pdbx_seq_one_letter_code
_entity_poly.pdbx_strand_id
1 'polypeptide(L)'
;MNPALLIGVDFSSRPTARKPVVVAMGHASRAQVRVEEFQRFTSLDAFGQWLAHTPRWTGGFDLPFGLPRALVAALRWPLDWPRCMDHYASLERRQIRDTFAAFCAARPAGAKFAHRACDRPA
;
A
#
# COMPACT_ATOMS: atom_id res chain seq x y z
N MET A 1 1.53 9.71 -31.57
CA MET A 1 1.25 8.88 -30.36
C MET A 1 1.27 9.79 -29.14
N ASN A 2 0.19 9.84 -28.43
CA ASN A 2 0.22 10.53 -27.14
C ASN A 2 1.08 9.72 -26.16
N PRO A 3 2.03 10.34 -25.47
CA PRO A 3 2.80 9.67 -24.45
C PRO A 3 1.86 9.13 -23.37
N ALA A 4 2.18 7.95 -22.83
CA ALA A 4 1.40 7.37 -21.75
C ALA A 4 1.48 8.25 -20.50
N LEU A 5 0.35 8.44 -19.85
CA LEU A 5 0.28 9.13 -18.58
C LEU A 5 1.07 8.33 -17.52
N LEU A 6 1.97 9.00 -16.82
CA LEU A 6 2.66 8.44 -15.66
C LEU A 6 1.96 8.90 -14.38
N ILE A 7 1.75 7.99 -13.46
CA ILE A 7 1.18 8.30 -12.15
C ILE A 7 2.07 7.76 -11.02
N GLY A 8 2.20 8.56 -9.96
CA GLY A 8 2.81 8.14 -8.70
C GLY A 8 1.78 8.29 -7.58
N VAL A 9 1.52 7.22 -6.84
CA VAL A 9 0.46 7.19 -5.83
C VAL A 9 1.05 7.07 -4.44
N ASP A 10 0.83 8.10 -3.62
CA ASP A 10 1.01 8.05 -2.18
C ASP A 10 -0.31 7.59 -1.55
N PHE A 11 -0.33 6.33 -1.14
CA PHE A 11 -1.54 5.64 -0.73
C PHE A 11 -1.84 5.82 0.76
N SER A 12 -3.13 5.98 1.07
CA SER A 12 -3.66 5.92 2.43
C SER A 12 -4.77 4.89 2.48
N SER A 13 -4.67 3.93 3.40
CA SER A 13 -5.70 2.88 3.57
C SER A 13 -7.02 3.39 4.14
N ARG A 14 -6.99 4.56 4.75
CA ARG A 14 -8.17 5.26 5.29
C ARG A 14 -8.04 6.74 5.01
N PRO A 15 -8.27 7.16 3.76
CA PRO A 15 -8.07 8.54 3.36
C PRO A 15 -9.04 9.48 4.05
N THR A 16 -8.53 10.65 4.39
CA THR A 16 -9.26 11.77 5.00
C THR A 16 -8.81 13.07 4.34
N ALA A 17 -9.47 14.19 4.65
CA ALA A 17 -9.03 15.50 4.16
C ALA A 17 -7.59 15.85 4.61
N ARG A 18 -7.17 15.39 5.80
CA ARG A 18 -5.80 15.61 6.32
C ARG A 18 -4.78 14.63 5.75
N LYS A 19 -5.20 13.42 5.42
CA LYS A 19 -4.35 12.36 4.88
C LYS A 19 -5.04 11.69 3.69
N PRO A 20 -5.14 12.40 2.56
CA PRO A 20 -5.76 11.85 1.35
C PRO A 20 -4.85 10.83 0.66
N VAL A 21 -5.39 10.11 -0.30
CA VAL A 21 -4.57 9.49 -1.35
C VAL A 21 -4.14 10.61 -2.29
N VAL A 22 -2.84 10.73 -2.55
CA VAL A 22 -2.30 11.74 -3.46
C VAL A 22 -1.75 11.07 -4.69
N VAL A 23 -2.13 11.57 -5.85
CA VAL A 23 -1.65 11.10 -7.15
C VAL A 23 -0.90 12.21 -7.83
N ALA A 24 0.39 12.00 -8.09
CA ALA A 24 1.19 12.84 -8.98
C ALA A 24 0.98 12.35 -10.42
N MET A 25 0.73 13.24 -11.34
CA MET A 25 0.49 12.95 -12.75
C MET A 25 1.50 13.66 -13.62
N GLY A 26 1.96 13.01 -14.66
CA GLY A 26 2.93 13.60 -15.56
C GLY A 26 3.25 12.73 -16.77
N HIS A 27 4.26 13.13 -17.50
CA HIS A 27 4.71 12.44 -18.70
C HIS A 27 6.23 12.34 -18.75
N ALA A 28 6.71 11.30 -19.42
CA ALA A 28 8.12 11.15 -19.75
C ALA A 28 8.43 11.80 -21.11
N SER A 29 9.52 12.53 -21.15
CA SER A 29 10.07 13.10 -22.39
C SER A 29 11.58 12.85 -22.40
N ARG A 30 12.05 12.01 -23.33
CA ARG A 30 13.45 11.60 -23.41
C ARG A 30 13.97 11.05 -22.08
N ALA A 31 14.87 11.77 -21.41
CA ALA A 31 15.47 11.37 -20.13
C ALA A 31 14.84 12.05 -18.90
N GLN A 32 13.72 12.73 -19.08
CA GLN A 32 13.08 13.50 -18.00
C GLN A 32 11.63 13.05 -17.77
N VAL A 33 11.23 13.04 -16.52
CA VAL A 33 9.83 12.92 -16.11
C VAL A 33 9.39 14.30 -15.61
N ARG A 34 8.31 14.79 -16.17
CA ARG A 34 7.72 16.07 -15.77
C ARG A 34 6.42 15.80 -15.02
N VAL A 35 6.38 16.23 -13.76
CA VAL A 35 5.15 16.24 -12.97
C VAL A 35 4.37 17.50 -13.34
N GLU A 36 3.12 17.33 -13.70
CA GLU A 36 2.25 18.41 -14.21
C GLU A 36 1.10 18.73 -13.26
N GLU A 37 0.59 17.72 -12.55
CA GLU A 37 -0.60 17.86 -11.72
C GLU A 37 -0.55 16.93 -10.52
N PHE A 38 -1.24 17.32 -9.45
CA PHE A 38 -1.55 16.47 -8.29
C PHE A 38 -3.06 16.40 -8.09
N GLN A 39 -3.55 15.19 -7.83
CA GLN A 39 -4.92 14.98 -7.40
C GLN A 39 -4.96 14.38 -6.01
N ARG A 40 -6.01 14.71 -5.25
CA ARG A 40 -6.21 14.25 -3.87
C ARG A 40 -7.58 13.59 -3.76
N PHE A 41 -7.60 12.42 -3.14
CA PHE A 41 -8.82 11.66 -2.91
C PHE A 41 -9.01 11.41 -1.41
N THR A 42 -10.17 11.79 -0.91
CA THR A 42 -10.55 11.63 0.50
C THR A 42 -11.31 10.34 0.76
N SER A 43 -11.57 9.55 -0.27
CA SER A 43 -12.17 8.21 -0.18
C SER A 43 -11.52 7.24 -1.15
N LEU A 44 -11.50 5.96 -0.77
CA LEU A 44 -11.01 4.89 -1.65
C LEU A 44 -11.91 4.68 -2.86
N ASP A 45 -13.22 4.88 -2.71
CA ASP A 45 -14.17 4.76 -3.81
C ASP A 45 -13.89 5.80 -4.89
N ALA A 46 -13.69 7.05 -4.52
CA ALA A 46 -13.36 8.11 -5.47
C ALA A 46 -12.03 7.83 -6.19
N PHE A 47 -11.01 7.37 -5.45
CA PHE A 47 -9.73 6.99 -6.02
C PHE A 47 -9.86 5.82 -6.98
N GLY A 48 -10.59 4.76 -6.58
CA GLY A 48 -10.83 3.58 -7.43
C GLY A 48 -11.58 3.91 -8.71
N GLN A 49 -12.61 4.76 -8.63
CA GLN A 49 -13.34 5.24 -9.81
C GLN A 49 -12.45 6.04 -10.74
N TRP A 50 -11.62 6.93 -10.20
CA TRP A 50 -10.67 7.70 -11.00
C TRP A 50 -9.68 6.77 -11.73
N LEU A 51 -9.12 5.76 -11.06
CA LEU A 51 -8.23 4.76 -11.69
C LEU A 51 -8.92 4.02 -12.83
N ALA A 52 -10.17 3.58 -12.61
CA ALA A 52 -10.92 2.81 -13.59
C ALA A 52 -11.28 3.62 -14.84
N HIS A 53 -11.51 4.93 -14.68
CA HIS A 53 -11.92 5.80 -15.78
C HIS A 53 -10.76 6.57 -16.44
N THR A 54 -9.58 6.54 -15.86
CA THR A 54 -8.38 7.17 -16.42
C THR A 54 -7.74 6.23 -17.44
N PRO A 55 -7.74 6.56 -18.74
CA PRO A 55 -7.23 5.66 -19.75
C PRO A 55 -5.70 5.67 -19.80
N ARG A 56 -5.11 4.50 -20.08
CA ARG A 56 -3.71 4.34 -20.50
C ARG A 56 -2.68 5.02 -19.60
N TRP A 57 -2.60 4.60 -18.35
CA TRP A 57 -1.56 5.06 -17.44
C TRP A 57 -0.56 3.93 -17.11
N THR A 58 0.64 4.32 -16.71
CA THR A 58 1.63 3.49 -16.05
C THR A 58 1.90 4.08 -14.67
N GLY A 59 1.84 3.28 -13.62
CA GLY A 59 1.89 3.81 -12.27
C GLY A 59 2.82 3.09 -11.32
N GLY A 60 3.40 3.88 -10.40
CA GLY A 60 4.06 3.42 -9.18
C GLY A 60 3.16 3.70 -7.97
N PHE A 61 3.00 2.71 -7.10
CA PHE A 61 2.12 2.79 -5.93
C PHE A 61 2.93 2.56 -4.67
N ASP A 62 2.88 3.51 -3.75
CA ASP A 62 3.43 3.35 -2.39
C ASP A 62 2.38 2.69 -1.50
N LEU A 63 2.29 1.37 -1.60
CA LEU A 63 1.43 0.56 -0.76
C LEU A 63 2.05 -0.82 -0.49
N PRO A 64 1.79 -1.40 0.70
CA PRO A 64 2.29 -2.73 1.02
C PRO A 64 1.49 -3.80 0.28
N PHE A 65 2.20 -4.76 -0.33
CA PHE A 65 1.59 -5.91 -1.01
C PHE A 65 1.52 -7.16 -0.13
N GLY A 66 2.08 -7.12 1.07
CA GLY A 66 2.11 -8.27 1.94
C GLY A 66 2.58 -7.92 3.34
N LEU A 67 2.59 -8.94 4.18
CA LEU A 67 2.99 -8.88 5.58
C LEU A 67 4.35 -9.57 5.78
N PRO A 68 5.08 -9.25 6.85
CA PRO A 68 6.31 -9.96 7.19
C PRO A 68 6.06 -11.45 7.36
N ARG A 69 6.89 -12.29 6.74
CA ARG A 69 6.75 -13.75 6.80
C ARG A 69 6.76 -14.28 8.25
N ALA A 70 7.61 -13.72 9.11
CA ALA A 70 7.67 -14.10 10.51
C ALA A 70 6.35 -13.85 11.25
N LEU A 71 5.67 -12.75 10.95
CA LEU A 71 4.36 -12.43 11.50
C LEU A 71 3.30 -13.45 11.03
N VAL A 72 3.23 -13.67 9.72
CA VAL A 72 2.25 -14.60 9.11
C VAL A 72 2.42 -16.01 9.66
N ALA A 73 3.67 -16.48 9.77
CA ALA A 73 3.98 -17.80 10.31
C ALA A 73 3.62 -17.91 11.80
N ALA A 74 3.96 -16.91 12.62
CA ALA A 74 3.64 -16.89 14.05
C ALA A 74 2.13 -16.87 14.32
N LEU A 75 1.37 -16.18 13.49
CA LEU A 75 -0.09 -16.12 13.57
C LEU A 75 -0.78 -17.36 13.00
N ARG A 76 -0.03 -18.26 12.39
CA ARG A 76 -0.54 -19.45 11.67
C ARG A 76 -1.55 -19.08 10.57
N TRP A 77 -1.37 -17.93 9.98
CA TRP A 77 -2.12 -17.52 8.81
C TRP A 77 -1.58 -18.23 7.56
N PRO A 78 -2.37 -18.31 6.48
CA PRO A 78 -1.89 -18.93 5.24
C PRO A 78 -0.60 -18.27 4.75
N LEU A 79 0.41 -19.07 4.40
CA LEU A 79 1.67 -18.58 3.81
C LEU A 79 1.54 -18.29 2.32
N ASP A 80 0.51 -18.81 1.70
CA ASP A 80 0.13 -18.50 0.32
C ASP A 80 -0.44 -17.09 0.26
N TRP A 81 0.09 -16.24 -0.61
CA TRP A 81 -0.23 -14.82 -0.64
C TRP A 81 -1.72 -14.53 -0.87
N PRO A 82 -2.40 -15.11 -1.90
CA PRO A 82 -3.82 -14.86 -2.11
C PRO A 82 -4.67 -15.23 -0.89
N ARG A 83 -4.44 -16.39 -0.32
CA ARG A 83 -5.18 -16.85 0.87
C ARG A 83 -4.90 -16.00 2.10
N CYS A 84 -3.65 -15.56 2.27
CA CYS A 84 -3.28 -14.66 3.35
C CYS A 84 -4.01 -13.31 3.19
N MET A 85 -4.08 -12.77 1.99
CA MET A 85 -4.79 -11.53 1.72
C MET A 85 -6.30 -11.67 1.92
N ASP A 86 -6.89 -12.78 1.50
CA ASP A 86 -8.31 -13.06 1.75
C ASP A 86 -8.61 -13.14 3.24
N HIS A 87 -7.75 -13.84 4.00
CA HIS A 87 -7.89 -13.93 5.45
C HIS A 87 -7.75 -12.56 6.11
N TYR A 88 -6.72 -11.80 5.75
CA TYR A 88 -6.49 -10.46 6.26
C TYR A 88 -7.65 -9.50 5.96
N ALA A 89 -8.18 -9.55 4.75
CA ALA A 89 -9.33 -8.75 4.34
C ALA A 89 -10.63 -9.13 5.08
N SER A 90 -10.74 -10.36 5.58
CA SER A 90 -11.91 -10.82 6.34
C SER A 90 -11.95 -10.31 7.78
N LEU A 91 -10.82 -9.79 8.29
CA LEU A 91 -10.70 -9.33 9.66
C LEU A 91 -11.15 -7.88 9.81
N GLU A 92 -11.74 -7.58 10.96
CA GLU A 92 -12.02 -6.20 11.35
C GLU A 92 -10.73 -5.46 11.74
N ARG A 93 -10.69 -4.16 11.51
CA ARG A 93 -9.53 -3.32 11.84
C ARG A 93 -9.08 -3.45 13.30
N ARG A 94 -10.02 -3.59 14.23
CA ARG A 94 -9.72 -3.80 15.65
C ARG A 94 -9.02 -5.14 15.89
N GLN A 95 -9.53 -6.22 15.28
CA GLN A 95 -8.92 -7.55 15.38
C GLN A 95 -7.48 -7.54 14.85
N ILE A 96 -7.24 -6.89 13.72
CA ILE A 96 -5.89 -6.73 13.14
C ILE A 96 -4.96 -6.02 14.12
N ARG A 97 -5.40 -4.88 14.65
CA ARG A 97 -4.61 -4.09 15.61
C ARG A 97 -4.26 -4.87 16.85
N ASP A 98 -5.25 -5.52 17.47
CA ASP A 98 -5.06 -6.27 18.69
C ASP A 98 -4.16 -7.49 18.47
N THR A 99 -4.33 -8.19 17.36
CA THR A 99 -3.49 -9.32 16.95
C THR A 99 -2.03 -8.90 16.76
N PHE A 100 -1.79 -7.80 16.05
CA PHE A 100 -0.42 -7.32 15.81
C PHE A 100 0.23 -6.77 17.08
N ALA A 101 -0.53 -6.11 17.94
CA ALA A 101 -0.06 -5.65 19.24
C ALA A 101 0.36 -6.82 20.13
N ALA A 102 -0.44 -7.89 20.17
CA ALA A 102 -0.12 -9.10 20.94
C ALA A 102 1.14 -9.80 20.39
N PHE A 103 1.30 -9.87 19.08
CA PHE A 103 2.51 -10.39 18.45
C PHE A 103 3.76 -9.60 18.88
N CYS A 104 3.70 -8.28 18.82
CA CYS A 104 4.82 -7.43 19.25
C CYS A 104 5.12 -7.56 20.75
N ALA A 105 4.08 -7.63 21.59
CA ALA A 105 4.22 -7.76 23.03
C ALA A 105 4.89 -9.09 23.45
N ALA A 106 4.67 -10.17 22.71
CA ALA A 106 5.25 -11.49 22.97
C ALA A 106 6.73 -11.59 22.55
N ARG A 107 7.27 -10.62 21.85
CA ARG A 107 8.65 -10.62 21.35
C ARG A 107 9.59 -9.87 22.31
N PRO A 108 10.90 -10.25 22.33
CA PRO A 108 11.88 -9.61 23.21
C PRO A 108 12.12 -8.14 22.85
N ALA A 109 12.57 -7.37 23.83
CA ALA A 109 13.01 -6.00 23.61
C ALA A 109 14.12 -5.94 22.54
N GLY A 110 14.03 -4.96 21.62
CA GLY A 110 14.92 -4.82 20.46
C GLY A 110 14.55 -5.65 19.25
N ALA A 111 13.60 -6.60 19.36
CA ALA A 111 13.11 -7.43 18.26
C ALA A 111 11.58 -7.51 18.21
N LYS A 112 10.90 -6.47 18.66
CA LYS A 112 9.42 -6.46 18.75
C LYS A 112 8.72 -6.44 17.39
N PHE A 113 9.33 -5.81 16.39
CA PHE A 113 8.75 -5.67 15.07
C PHE A 113 9.34 -6.69 14.10
N ALA A 114 8.49 -7.33 13.32
CA ALA A 114 8.91 -8.09 12.16
C ALA A 114 8.98 -7.19 10.93
N HIS A 115 9.89 -7.48 10.01
CA HIS A 115 10.10 -6.73 8.79
C HIS A 115 9.99 -7.64 7.58
N ARG A 116 9.47 -7.12 6.47
CA ARG A 116 9.55 -7.77 5.17
C ARG A 116 11.01 -7.71 4.68
N ALA A 117 11.39 -8.62 3.78
CA ALA A 117 12.74 -8.61 3.21
C ALA A 117 13.07 -7.26 2.53
N CYS A 118 12.09 -6.62 1.89
CA CYS A 118 12.23 -5.32 1.25
C CYS A 118 12.34 -4.12 2.21
N ASP A 119 12.03 -4.30 3.49
CA ASP A 119 12.15 -3.24 4.51
C ASP A 119 13.54 -3.17 5.13
N ARG A 120 14.42 -4.10 4.80
CA ARG A 120 15.80 -4.10 5.31
C ARG A 120 16.67 -3.17 4.46
N PRO A 121 17.53 -2.37 5.09
CA PRO A 121 18.53 -1.62 4.32
C PRO A 121 19.44 -2.59 3.54
N ALA A 122 19.83 -2.16 2.36
CA ALA A 122 20.76 -2.92 1.52
C ALA A 122 22.15 -2.99 2.17
#